data_c8ac019cf83bf566944405797726cc25
#
_entry.id   c8ac019cf83bf566944405797726cc25
#
_cell.length_a   1.000
_cell.length_b   1.000
_cell.length_c   1.000
_cell.angle_alpha   90.00
_cell.angle_beta   90.00
_cell.angle_gamma   90.00
#
_symmetry.space_group_name_H-M   'P 1'
#
loop_
_entity.id
_entity.type
_entity.pdbx_description
1 polymer ?
#
loop_
_entity_poly.entity_id
_entity_poly.type
_entity_poly.pdbx_seq_one_letter_code
_entity_poly.pdbx_strand_id
1 'polypeptide(L)'
;NHSMLIDKLRLNVSVNSNTQNYTTTGDGSSFNRGVYSAALVTNPTLPIYKQDVNKDVLSSMPEYDGPWAQPSALVAIANPLSTIETANGRHHRQRTRLNGNVTFQPIESLKFNALLSWDRYYETRGYRETFDNFNTTVAHSRDGFASRGTCETTDQLFEFTAQYSEVFGIHNISVLGGYGYQKNIWEDYW
;
A
#
# COMPACT_ATOMS: atom_id res chain seq x y z
N ASN A 1 19.49 -44.39 16.82
CA ASN A 1 18.15 -44.39 16.18
C ASN A 1 17.63 -42.99 15.83
N HIS A 2 18.48 -42.11 15.27
CA HIS A 2 18.03 -40.80 14.76
C HIS A 2 17.20 -40.89 13.47
N SER A 3 17.33 -41.98 12.71
CA SER A 3 16.62 -42.20 11.43
C SER A 3 15.10 -42.40 11.58
N MET A 4 14.61 -42.93 12.70
CA MET A 4 13.16 -43.14 12.90
C MET A 4 12.36 -41.84 13.10
N LEU A 5 12.97 -40.73 13.51
CA LEU A 5 12.31 -39.43 13.67
C LEU A 5 12.28 -38.62 12.36
N ILE A 6 13.28 -38.80 11.50
CA ILE A 6 13.41 -37.97 10.27
C ILE A 6 12.29 -38.30 9.29
N ASP A 7 11.90 -39.56 9.15
CA ASP A 7 10.82 -39.97 8.25
C ASP A 7 9.41 -39.61 8.74
N LYS A 8 9.28 -39.30 10.04
CA LYS A 8 8.01 -38.97 10.73
C LYS A 8 7.79 -37.48 10.94
N LEU A 9 8.84 -36.69 10.80
CA LEU A 9 8.81 -35.23 11.02
C LEU A 9 9.20 -34.53 9.74
N ARG A 10 8.32 -33.65 9.25
CA ARG A 10 8.59 -32.75 8.12
C ARG A 10 8.46 -31.31 8.58
N LEU A 11 9.49 -30.53 8.31
CA LEU A 11 9.53 -29.10 8.58
C LEU A 11 9.68 -28.35 7.26
N ASN A 12 8.78 -27.41 7.00
CA ASN A 12 8.88 -26.46 5.90
C ASN A 12 8.92 -25.04 6.47
N VAL A 13 9.91 -24.27 6.08
CA VAL A 13 10.04 -22.87 6.46
C VAL A 13 10.21 -22.04 5.19
N SER A 14 9.44 -20.96 5.09
CA SER A 14 9.59 -19.99 4.01
C SER A 14 9.68 -18.57 4.56
N VAL A 15 10.61 -17.81 4.03
CA VAL A 15 10.80 -16.38 4.33
C VAL A 15 10.71 -15.62 3.03
N ASN A 16 9.85 -14.61 3.01
CA ASN A 16 9.72 -13.69 1.88
C ASN A 16 9.85 -12.27 2.41
N SER A 17 10.77 -11.49 1.84
CA SER A 17 10.95 -10.08 2.17
C SER A 17 10.96 -9.27 0.88
N ASN A 18 10.16 -8.21 0.85
CA ASN A 18 10.06 -7.28 -0.27
C ASN A 18 10.18 -5.85 0.23
N THR A 19 10.97 -5.06 -0.48
CA THR A 19 11.09 -3.62 -0.25
C THR A 19 10.75 -2.89 -1.53
N GLN A 20 9.87 -1.89 -1.45
CA GLN A 20 9.42 -1.09 -2.57
C GLN A 20 9.53 0.39 -2.23
N ASN A 21 10.19 1.15 -3.12
CA ASN A 21 10.21 2.60 -3.08
C ASN A 21 9.47 3.12 -4.31
N TYR A 22 8.54 4.05 -4.12
CA TYR A 22 7.87 4.71 -5.23
C TYR A 22 7.56 6.16 -4.91
N THR A 23 7.36 6.94 -5.96
CA THR A 23 6.96 8.34 -5.87
C THR A 23 5.57 8.50 -6.45
N THR A 24 4.80 9.43 -5.89
CA THR A 24 3.50 9.85 -6.40
C THR A 24 3.52 11.34 -6.68
N THR A 25 2.81 11.76 -7.70
CA THR A 25 2.57 13.16 -8.02
C THR A 25 1.11 13.47 -7.71
N GLY A 26 0.88 14.17 -6.61
CA GLY A 26 -0.46 14.53 -6.17
C GLY A 26 -1.24 13.36 -5.55
N ASP A 27 -2.29 13.71 -4.88
CA ASP A 27 -3.30 12.80 -4.38
C ASP A 27 -4.28 12.51 -5.53
N GLY A 28 -4.16 11.34 -6.14
CA GLY A 28 -4.96 10.92 -7.29
C GLY A 28 -6.45 10.70 -7.01
N SER A 29 -6.92 10.95 -5.79
CA SER A 29 -8.28 10.66 -5.33
C SER A 29 -9.29 11.79 -5.60
N SER A 30 -8.83 13.00 -5.88
CA SER A 30 -9.69 14.17 -6.07
C SER A 30 -9.83 14.52 -7.55
N PHE A 31 -11.06 14.73 -8.00
CA PHE A 31 -11.38 15.17 -9.36
C PHE A 31 -10.55 16.40 -9.81
N ASN A 32 -10.26 17.31 -8.87
CA ASN A 32 -9.60 18.57 -9.17
C ASN A 32 -8.07 18.54 -8.95
N ARG A 33 -7.53 17.48 -8.34
CA ARG A 33 -6.12 17.39 -7.92
C ARG A 33 -5.32 16.32 -8.63
N GLY A 34 -6.00 15.39 -9.32
CA GLY A 34 -5.33 14.35 -10.08
C GLY A 34 -4.71 14.90 -11.36
N VAL A 35 -3.41 14.67 -11.57
CA VAL A 35 -2.69 15.08 -12.79
C VAL A 35 -3.38 14.58 -14.05
N TYR A 36 -3.85 13.33 -14.02
CA TYR A 36 -4.52 12.72 -15.18
C TYR A 36 -5.86 13.39 -15.49
N SER A 37 -6.68 13.63 -14.47
CA SER A 37 -7.97 14.34 -14.63
C SER A 37 -7.76 15.77 -15.12
N ALA A 38 -6.76 16.46 -14.57
CA ALA A 38 -6.40 17.80 -14.99
C ALA A 38 -5.95 17.84 -16.47
N ALA A 39 -5.14 16.87 -16.90
CA ALA A 39 -4.69 16.79 -18.28
C ALA A 39 -5.82 16.58 -19.30
N LEU A 40 -6.86 15.81 -18.91
CA LEU A 40 -8.02 15.55 -19.78
C LEU A 40 -8.92 16.78 -20.02
N VAL A 41 -8.96 17.69 -19.05
CA VAL A 41 -9.86 18.85 -19.11
C VAL A 41 -9.15 20.18 -19.39
N THR A 42 -7.82 20.19 -19.33
CA THR A 42 -7.01 21.38 -19.67
C THR A 42 -7.05 21.63 -21.17
N ASN A 43 -7.29 22.89 -21.55
CA ASN A 43 -7.26 23.27 -22.94
C ASN A 43 -5.86 23.04 -23.54
N PRO A 44 -5.71 22.24 -24.60
CA PRO A 44 -4.42 21.91 -25.21
C PRO A 44 -3.70 23.13 -25.82
N THR A 45 -4.41 24.25 -26.06
CA THR A 45 -3.83 25.49 -26.56
C THR A 45 -3.36 26.42 -25.45
N LEU A 46 -3.60 26.09 -24.17
CA LEU A 46 -3.13 26.89 -23.06
C LEU A 46 -1.61 26.73 -22.91
N PRO A 47 -0.82 27.83 -22.93
CA PRO A 47 0.61 27.78 -22.67
C PRO A 47 0.90 27.20 -21.28
N ILE A 48 2.09 26.62 -21.11
CA ILE A 48 2.52 26.05 -19.83
C ILE A 48 2.79 27.15 -18.80
N TYR A 49 3.42 28.26 -19.22
CA TYR A 49 3.85 29.34 -18.36
C TYR A 49 3.02 30.61 -18.58
N LYS A 50 2.82 31.37 -17.50
CA LYS A 50 2.10 32.67 -17.53
C LYS A 50 2.70 33.66 -18.52
N GLN A 51 4.02 33.71 -18.64
CA GLN A 51 4.71 34.66 -19.53
C GLN A 51 4.35 34.45 -21.01
N ASP A 52 3.91 33.24 -21.38
CA ASP A 52 3.57 32.88 -22.78
C ASP A 52 2.08 33.08 -23.08
N VAL A 53 1.29 33.51 -22.08
CA VAL A 53 -0.15 33.72 -22.19
C VAL A 53 -0.44 35.13 -22.70
N ASN A 54 -1.42 35.24 -23.61
CA ASN A 54 -1.93 36.55 -24.04
C ASN A 54 -2.49 37.33 -22.84
N LYS A 55 -2.24 38.65 -22.77
CA LYS A 55 -2.66 39.51 -21.66
C LYS A 55 -4.17 39.49 -21.41
N ASP A 56 -4.98 39.39 -22.45
CA ASP A 56 -6.44 39.35 -22.32
C ASP A 56 -6.90 38.05 -21.64
N VAL A 57 -6.25 36.93 -21.94
CA VAL A 57 -6.50 35.63 -21.30
C VAL A 57 -5.93 35.60 -19.89
N LEU A 58 -4.75 36.20 -19.68
CA LEU A 58 -4.11 36.27 -18.37
C LEU A 58 -4.97 37.00 -17.34
N SER A 59 -5.69 38.06 -17.76
CA SER A 59 -6.60 38.80 -16.86
C SER A 59 -7.78 37.95 -16.36
N SER A 60 -8.12 36.88 -17.02
CA SER A 60 -9.20 35.94 -16.62
C SER A 60 -8.72 34.79 -15.74
N MET A 61 -7.40 34.67 -15.54
CA MET A 61 -6.83 33.62 -14.71
C MET A 61 -6.91 33.97 -13.23
N PRO A 62 -6.92 32.99 -12.32
CA PRO A 62 -6.85 33.24 -10.89
C PRO A 62 -5.54 33.96 -10.55
N GLU A 63 -5.61 34.88 -9.62
CA GLU A 63 -4.43 35.49 -9.03
C GLU A 63 -3.62 34.43 -8.28
N TYR A 64 -2.35 34.30 -8.67
CA TYR A 64 -1.49 33.23 -8.20
C TYR A 64 -0.02 33.60 -8.46
N ASP A 65 0.83 33.47 -7.46
CA ASP A 65 2.24 33.88 -7.51
C ASP A 65 3.17 32.93 -8.26
N GLY A 66 2.73 31.77 -8.65
CA GLY A 66 3.54 30.81 -9.38
C GLY A 66 3.72 31.14 -10.86
N PRO A 67 4.71 30.53 -11.52
CA PRO A 67 5.02 30.78 -12.94
C PRO A 67 4.07 30.11 -13.92
N TRP A 68 3.21 29.20 -13.46
CA TRP A 68 2.39 28.32 -14.28
C TRP A 68 1.12 29.03 -14.79
N ALA A 69 0.77 28.86 -16.04
CA ALA A 69 -0.54 29.25 -16.55
C ALA A 69 -1.63 28.33 -15.98
N GLN A 70 -2.67 28.90 -15.37
CA GLN A 70 -3.77 28.13 -14.80
C GLN A 70 -4.99 28.15 -15.73
N PRO A 71 -5.77 27.06 -15.82
CA PRO A 71 -6.84 26.94 -16.82
C PRO A 71 -7.94 27.98 -16.69
N SER A 72 -8.48 28.22 -15.53
CA SER A 72 -9.53 29.22 -15.30
C SER A 72 -9.84 29.36 -13.81
N ALA A 73 -10.25 30.56 -13.37
CA ALA A 73 -10.76 30.79 -12.03
C ALA A 73 -12.07 30.06 -11.72
N LEU A 74 -12.86 29.73 -12.75
CA LEU A 74 -14.14 29.04 -12.59
C LEU A 74 -14.00 27.52 -12.41
N VAL A 75 -12.86 26.96 -12.80
CA VAL A 75 -12.59 25.52 -12.71
C VAL A 75 -11.36 25.37 -11.81
N ALA A 76 -11.56 24.90 -10.60
CA ALA A 76 -10.49 24.69 -9.61
C ALA A 76 -9.56 23.53 -10.02
N ILE A 77 -9.11 23.53 -11.28
CA ILE A 77 -8.23 22.53 -11.85
C ILE A 77 -6.87 23.16 -12.09
N ALA A 78 -5.86 22.60 -11.44
CA ALA A 78 -4.48 23.07 -11.61
C ALA A 78 -3.93 22.66 -12.99
N ASN A 79 -2.97 23.43 -13.49
CA ASN A 79 -2.16 23.01 -14.62
C ASN A 79 -1.48 21.67 -14.29
N PRO A 80 -1.65 20.62 -15.10
CA PRO A 80 -1.14 19.29 -14.79
C PRO A 80 0.39 19.25 -14.62
N LEU A 81 1.13 20.06 -15.39
CA LEU A 81 2.58 20.15 -15.24
C LEU A 81 2.97 20.85 -13.95
N SER A 82 2.24 21.90 -13.54
CA SER A 82 2.51 22.51 -12.24
C SER A 82 2.33 21.53 -11.09
N THR A 83 1.34 20.67 -11.15
CA THR A 83 1.12 19.63 -10.15
C THR A 83 2.27 18.62 -10.10
N ILE A 84 2.79 18.20 -11.26
CA ILE A 84 3.92 17.26 -11.33
C ILE A 84 5.19 17.85 -10.70
N GLU A 85 5.47 19.12 -10.97
CA GLU A 85 6.69 19.80 -10.51
C GLU A 85 6.61 20.23 -9.04
N THR A 86 5.43 20.63 -8.58
CA THR A 86 5.23 21.26 -7.26
C THR A 86 4.71 20.32 -6.18
N ALA A 87 4.24 19.12 -6.54
CA ALA A 87 3.76 18.10 -5.61
C ALA A 87 4.58 16.81 -5.73
N ASN A 88 5.01 16.27 -4.59
CA ASN A 88 5.82 15.06 -4.56
C ASN A 88 5.49 14.21 -3.33
N GLY A 89 5.08 12.98 -3.58
CA GLY A 89 4.92 11.94 -2.57
C GLY A 89 6.05 10.92 -2.65
N ARG A 90 6.61 10.55 -1.52
CA ARG A 90 7.59 9.46 -1.40
C ARG A 90 7.07 8.41 -0.46
N HIS A 91 7.10 7.18 -0.93
CA HIS A 91 6.63 6.01 -0.20
C HIS A 91 7.75 4.99 -0.10
N HIS A 92 7.94 4.48 1.09
CA HIS A 92 8.82 3.36 1.38
C HIS A 92 8.00 2.26 2.03
N ARG A 93 7.87 1.12 1.35
CA ARG A 93 7.15 -0.07 1.81
C ARG A 93 8.10 -1.22 2.05
N GLN A 94 7.89 -1.90 3.15
CA GLN A 94 8.57 -3.15 3.46
C GLN A 94 7.55 -4.18 3.94
N ARG A 95 7.59 -5.36 3.35
CA ARG A 95 6.78 -6.49 3.79
C ARG A 95 7.65 -7.69 4.02
N THR A 96 7.51 -8.29 5.18
CA THR A 96 8.22 -9.51 5.54
C THR A 96 7.21 -10.54 5.98
N ARG A 97 7.26 -11.71 5.33
CA ARG A 97 6.40 -12.85 5.63
C ARG A 97 7.25 -14.05 6.00
N LEU A 98 6.94 -14.64 7.13
CA LEU A 98 7.52 -15.87 7.64
C LEU A 98 6.41 -16.91 7.75
N ASN A 99 6.61 -18.09 7.17
CA ASN A 99 5.71 -19.22 7.35
C ASN A 99 6.52 -20.44 7.78
N GLY A 100 6.01 -21.14 8.78
CA GLY A 100 6.54 -22.40 9.26
C GLY A 100 5.41 -23.44 9.27
N ASN A 101 5.67 -24.60 8.69
CA ASN A 101 4.75 -25.74 8.75
C ASN A 101 5.50 -26.95 9.27
N VAL A 102 4.95 -27.56 10.31
CA VAL A 102 5.46 -28.79 10.93
C VAL A 102 4.41 -29.87 10.75
N THR A 103 4.80 -30.97 10.12
CA THR A 103 4.00 -32.19 10.03
C THR A 103 4.70 -33.29 10.82
N PHE A 104 4.00 -33.89 11.77
CA PHE A 104 4.50 -35.00 12.58
C PHE A 104 3.54 -36.19 12.47
N GLN A 105 4.02 -37.33 12.00
CA GLN A 105 3.25 -38.57 11.82
C GLN A 105 3.92 -39.69 12.60
N PRO A 106 3.64 -39.84 13.90
CA PRO A 106 4.27 -40.88 14.74
C PRO A 106 3.94 -42.28 14.31
N ILE A 107 2.71 -42.51 13.83
CA ILE A 107 2.20 -43.75 13.28
C ILE A 107 1.38 -43.45 12.02
N GLU A 108 1.14 -44.45 11.18
CA GLU A 108 0.43 -44.29 9.91
C GLU A 108 -0.98 -43.69 10.08
N SER A 109 -1.66 -44.11 11.15
CA SER A 109 -3.03 -43.64 11.45
C SER A 109 -3.13 -42.26 12.05
N LEU A 110 -2.03 -41.66 12.58
CA LEU A 110 -2.08 -40.40 13.34
C LEU A 110 -1.15 -39.36 12.76
N LYS A 111 -1.71 -38.20 12.38
CA LYS A 111 -0.99 -37.08 11.78
C LYS A 111 -1.30 -35.78 12.51
N PHE A 112 -0.27 -35.07 12.86
CA PHE A 112 -0.32 -33.70 13.44
C PHE A 112 0.24 -32.70 12.44
N ASN A 113 -0.44 -31.56 12.30
CA ASN A 113 0.10 -30.43 11.57
C ASN A 113 0.04 -29.17 12.45
N ALA A 114 1.10 -28.41 12.43
CA ALA A 114 1.14 -27.08 13.02
C ALA A 114 1.60 -26.06 11.97
N LEU A 115 0.83 -25.02 11.76
CA LEU A 115 1.14 -23.89 10.90
C LEU A 115 1.34 -22.63 11.75
N LEU A 116 2.46 -21.96 11.50
CA LEU A 116 2.78 -20.65 12.05
C LEU A 116 2.96 -19.70 10.87
N SER A 117 2.27 -18.57 10.89
CA SER A 117 2.48 -17.50 9.92
C SER A 117 2.60 -16.17 10.63
N TRP A 118 3.59 -15.39 10.20
CA TRP A 118 3.79 -14.03 10.64
C TRP A 118 4.04 -13.17 9.40
N ASP A 119 3.21 -12.11 9.22
CA ASP A 119 3.30 -11.18 8.10
C ASP A 119 3.34 -9.77 8.69
N ARG A 120 4.39 -9.04 8.40
CA ARG A 120 4.53 -7.64 8.80
C ARG A 120 4.65 -6.77 7.57
N TYR A 121 3.76 -5.80 7.46
CA TYR A 121 3.78 -4.72 6.49
C TYR A 121 4.07 -3.41 7.21
N TYR A 122 5.03 -2.68 6.70
CA TYR A 122 5.40 -1.36 7.19
C TYR A 122 5.51 -0.40 6.02
N GLU A 123 4.88 0.77 6.12
CA GLU A 123 4.96 1.82 5.12
C GLU A 123 5.23 3.18 5.78
N THR A 124 6.21 3.90 5.25
CA THR A 124 6.38 5.33 5.53
C THR A 124 5.92 6.10 4.30
N ARG A 125 5.03 7.06 4.51
CA ARG A 125 4.47 7.95 3.50
C ARG A 125 4.92 9.37 3.79
N GLY A 126 5.52 10.04 2.82
CA GLY A 126 5.84 11.45 2.89
C GLY A 126 5.22 12.15 1.69
N TYR A 127 4.56 13.28 1.90
CA TYR A 127 3.98 14.10 0.85
C TYR A 127 4.32 15.57 1.09
N ARG A 128 4.62 16.29 0.01
CA ARG A 128 4.86 17.73 0.07
C ARG A 128 4.29 18.43 -1.16
N GLU A 129 3.84 19.65 -0.95
CA GLU A 129 3.53 20.65 -1.96
C GLU A 129 4.37 21.89 -1.69
N THR A 130 4.95 22.47 -2.74
CA THR A 130 5.74 23.70 -2.62
C THR A 130 4.84 24.92 -2.52
N PHE A 131 5.41 26.07 -2.17
CA PHE A 131 4.67 27.33 -2.02
C PHE A 131 4.03 27.81 -3.33
N ASP A 132 4.55 27.38 -4.48
CA ASP A 132 4.04 27.70 -5.81
C ASP A 132 3.07 26.63 -6.36
N ASN A 133 2.59 25.71 -5.52
CA ASN A 133 1.54 24.79 -5.88
C ASN A 133 0.17 25.48 -5.88
N PHE A 134 -0.53 25.43 -6.99
CA PHE A 134 -1.82 26.11 -7.15
C PHE A 134 -2.88 25.63 -6.13
N ASN A 135 -2.95 24.37 -5.84
CA ASN A 135 -3.93 23.84 -4.89
C ASN A 135 -3.64 24.31 -3.47
N THR A 136 -2.35 24.40 -3.09
CA THR A 136 -1.95 24.85 -1.75
C THR A 136 -2.19 26.34 -1.56
N THR A 137 -1.81 27.16 -2.52
CA THR A 137 -1.90 28.62 -2.40
C THR A 137 -3.32 29.12 -2.64
N VAL A 138 -3.99 28.71 -3.71
CA VAL A 138 -5.29 29.24 -4.09
C VAL A 138 -6.43 28.55 -3.36
N ALA A 139 -6.41 27.19 -3.31
CA ALA A 139 -7.50 26.45 -2.69
C ALA A 139 -7.45 26.41 -1.16
N HIS A 140 -6.24 26.51 -0.58
CA HIS A 140 -6.04 26.36 0.87
C HIS A 140 -5.40 27.59 1.55
N SER A 141 -5.02 28.63 0.80
CA SER A 141 -4.36 29.83 1.33
C SER A 141 -3.16 29.52 2.22
N ARG A 142 -2.27 28.62 1.74
CA ARG A 142 -1.08 28.17 2.46
C ARG A 142 0.17 28.36 1.60
N ASP A 143 1.30 28.66 2.23
CA ASP A 143 2.61 28.83 1.59
C ASP A 143 3.39 27.52 1.47
N GLY A 144 2.69 26.44 1.17
CA GLY A 144 3.21 25.08 1.07
C GLY A 144 2.54 24.13 2.05
N PHE A 145 2.76 22.84 1.82
CA PHE A 145 2.20 21.78 2.65
C PHE A 145 3.17 20.60 2.72
N ALA A 146 3.30 20.00 3.88
CA ALA A 146 4.01 18.75 4.04
C ALA A 146 3.31 17.86 5.06
N SER A 147 3.24 16.57 4.77
CA SER A 147 2.74 15.57 5.69
C SER A 147 3.67 14.36 5.71
N ARG A 148 3.68 13.66 6.83
CA ARG A 148 4.37 12.39 6.97
C ARG A 148 3.51 11.45 7.81
N GLY A 149 3.34 10.22 7.30
CA GLY A 149 2.60 9.19 7.99
C GLY A 149 3.34 7.86 7.97
N THR A 150 2.95 6.99 8.87
CA THR A 150 3.41 5.60 8.94
C THR A 150 2.22 4.68 9.09
N CYS A 151 2.23 3.58 8.35
CA CYS A 151 1.24 2.51 8.46
C CYS A 151 1.96 1.21 8.78
N GLU A 152 1.53 0.51 9.80
CA GLU A 152 2.04 -0.81 10.15
C GLU A 152 0.88 -1.78 10.30
N THR A 153 1.03 -2.96 9.69
CA THR A 153 0.11 -4.07 9.86
C THR A 153 0.90 -5.31 10.23
N THR A 154 0.48 -5.98 11.29
CA THR A 154 1.08 -7.25 11.73
C THR A 154 -0.02 -8.30 11.83
N ASP A 155 0.11 -9.35 11.02
CA ASP A 155 -0.74 -10.54 11.03
C ASP A 155 0.00 -11.72 11.64
N GLN A 156 -0.65 -12.40 12.58
CA GLN A 156 -0.15 -13.60 13.21
C GLN A 156 -1.21 -14.70 13.09
N LEU A 157 -0.79 -15.87 12.64
CA LEU A 157 -1.65 -17.04 12.52
C LEU A 157 -0.94 -18.23 13.13
N PHE A 158 -1.66 -18.96 13.96
CA PHE A 158 -1.30 -20.28 14.43
C PHE A 158 -2.47 -21.22 14.18
N GLU A 159 -2.19 -22.35 13.53
CA GLU A 159 -3.16 -23.41 13.33
C GLU A 159 -2.53 -24.74 13.76
N PHE A 160 -3.29 -25.53 14.47
CA PHE A 160 -2.92 -26.88 14.84
C PHE A 160 -4.04 -27.83 14.46
N THR A 161 -3.70 -28.94 13.83
CA THR A 161 -4.66 -30.00 13.50
C THR A 161 -4.11 -31.38 13.88
N ALA A 162 -4.99 -32.23 14.36
CA ALA A 162 -4.73 -33.64 14.63
C ALA A 162 -5.73 -34.49 13.83
N GLN A 163 -5.24 -35.39 13.02
CA GLN A 163 -6.03 -36.31 12.20
C GLN A 163 -5.70 -37.75 12.60
N TYR A 164 -6.73 -38.50 12.88
CA TYR A 164 -6.65 -39.94 13.06
C TYR A 164 -7.47 -40.65 11.98
N SER A 165 -6.90 -41.61 11.28
CA SER A 165 -7.58 -42.38 10.23
C SER A 165 -7.14 -43.86 10.33
N GLU A 166 -8.12 -44.75 10.50
CA GLU A 166 -7.85 -46.20 10.65
C GLU A 166 -8.97 -47.02 10.00
N VAL A 167 -8.59 -48.21 9.52
CA VAL A 167 -9.53 -49.16 8.93
C VAL A 167 -9.77 -50.31 9.90
N PHE A 168 -11.00 -50.45 10.34
CA PHE A 168 -11.45 -51.54 11.21
C PHE A 168 -12.34 -52.52 10.43
N GLY A 169 -11.74 -53.53 9.88
CA GLY A 169 -12.44 -54.50 9.03
C GLY A 169 -12.99 -53.83 7.76
N ILE A 170 -14.34 -53.73 7.66
CA ILE A 170 -15.03 -53.05 6.54
C ILE A 170 -15.29 -51.56 6.80
N HIS A 171 -14.97 -51.08 7.97
CA HIS A 171 -15.24 -49.69 8.39
C HIS A 171 -13.97 -48.86 8.29
N ASN A 172 -14.06 -47.69 7.62
CA ASN A 172 -13.01 -46.67 7.58
C ASN A 172 -13.47 -45.53 8.44
N ILE A 173 -12.71 -45.20 9.51
CA ILE A 173 -13.02 -44.14 10.45
C ILE A 173 -11.93 -43.09 10.30
N SER A 174 -12.35 -41.85 10.07
CA SER A 174 -11.46 -40.67 10.06
C SER A 174 -12.01 -39.58 10.97
N VAL A 175 -11.18 -39.11 11.85
CA VAL A 175 -11.50 -38.00 12.81
C VAL A 175 -10.46 -36.90 12.67
N LEU A 176 -10.92 -35.68 12.52
CA LEU A 176 -10.09 -34.48 12.47
C LEU A 176 -10.50 -33.52 13.60
N GLY A 177 -9.55 -33.09 14.40
CA GLY A 177 -9.70 -32.02 15.39
C GLY A 177 -8.67 -30.94 15.16
N GLY A 178 -9.00 -29.70 15.48
CA GLY A 178 -8.06 -28.60 15.29
C GLY A 178 -8.34 -27.40 16.16
N TYR A 179 -7.34 -26.54 16.26
CA TYR A 179 -7.38 -25.26 16.93
C TYR A 179 -6.71 -24.20 16.05
N GLY A 180 -7.33 -23.02 15.97
CA GLY A 180 -6.78 -21.88 15.23
C GLY A 180 -6.78 -20.63 16.10
N TYR A 181 -5.73 -19.84 15.98
CA TYR A 181 -5.59 -18.52 16.58
C TYR A 181 -5.10 -17.55 15.53
N GLN A 182 -5.79 -16.41 15.40
CA GLN A 182 -5.39 -15.32 14.51
C GLN A 182 -5.42 -14.00 15.24
N LYS A 183 -4.40 -13.18 15.02
CA LYS A 183 -4.32 -11.81 15.52
C LYS A 183 -3.91 -10.89 14.38
N ASN A 184 -4.68 -9.82 14.18
CA ASN A 184 -4.36 -8.71 13.29
C ASN A 184 -4.18 -7.45 14.14
N ILE A 185 -3.09 -6.72 13.90
CA ILE A 185 -2.80 -5.41 14.50
C ILE A 185 -2.59 -4.46 13.34
N TRP A 186 -3.35 -3.36 13.32
CA TRP A 186 -3.21 -2.30 12.35
C TRP A 186 -3.05 -0.96 13.07
N GLU A 187 -2.01 -0.22 12.69
CA GLU A 187 -1.68 1.09 13.24
C GLU A 187 -1.38 2.05 12.10
N ASP A 188 -1.99 3.24 12.11
CA ASP A 188 -1.81 4.28 11.12
C ASP A 188 -1.69 5.64 11.79
N TYR A 189 -0.61 6.38 11.49
CA TYR A 189 -0.29 7.68 12.06
C TYR A 189 -0.03 8.67 10.91
N TRP A 190 -0.60 9.88 11.05
CA TRP A 190 -0.44 11.01 10.13
C TRP A 190 0.08 12.25 10.85
#